data_5dd606b4e6a398685338541128a0ceea
#
_entry.id   5dd606b4e6a398685338541128a0ceea
#
_cell.length_a   1.000
_cell.length_b   1.000
_cell.length_c   1.000
_cell.angle_alpha   90.00
_cell.angle_beta   90.00
_cell.angle_gamma   90.00
#
_symmetry.space_group_name_H-M   'P 1'
#
loop_
_entity.id
_entity.type
_entity.pdbx_description
1 polymer ?
#
loop_
_entity_poly.entity_id
_entity_poly.type
_entity_poly.pdbx_seq_one_letter_code
_entity_poly.pdbx_strand_id
1 'polypeptide(L)'
;MGKWVKSGSPWIWMTGGAVSISLIAVLGLLLLIAWRGLSFFWPATIYQWELEDNTGARSTLIGEIYDREEVPTERLTAAGHVFKQPPGEFVTRYLVKTGNREFVGLDFRWILATDIISRSEPADVAMLERTKNGNFYGYPVAVIENGKRLELKNDALESSLMEHIDRAVALSDKALSLQKQDIGSINYNIEKLRLKERRYELDGELTDSRKQELAAAKHSLEQDYKVLEKQLFALRDEAARDAVIVRDMRGVEVELKLDTVLDVTYVNHLGLMGKIGKWFVGVGRFLLDDPREANTEGGVFPAIFGTVFMVILMAIIVTPFGVIAAIYLHEYAKKGPITKMIRIAVINLAGVPSIVYGVFGLGFFVYMMGGSIDQLFYAEALPSPTFGSPGVIWSALTLAILTLPVVIVSTEEGLSRIPSAVRQGSLALGATKAETLWRIVIPMASPAIMTGLILAVARAAGEVAPLMLVGVVKLAPTLPLDLNFPFVHLERKFMHLGFHIYDVGFQSPNVEAARPLVYATSFLLVTVIVALNLTAISVRNHLREKYRSLEH
;
A
#
# COMPACT_ATOMS: atom_id res chain seq x y z
N MET A 1 57.02 10.94 -4.84
CA MET A 1 55.64 11.14 -5.35
C MET A 1 55.43 10.64 -6.77
N GLY A 2 56.38 10.77 -7.71
CA GLY A 2 56.15 10.40 -9.11
C GLY A 2 55.86 8.92 -9.41
N LYS A 3 56.47 7.96 -8.70
CA LYS A 3 56.24 6.51 -8.93
C LYS A 3 54.86 6.06 -8.45
N TRP A 4 54.35 6.60 -7.33
CA TRP A 4 53.03 6.30 -6.76
C TRP A 4 51.88 6.82 -7.66
N VAL A 5 52.01 8.01 -8.24
CA VAL A 5 51.04 8.58 -9.18
C VAL A 5 51.06 7.78 -10.50
N LYS A 6 52.28 7.41 -10.97
CA LYS A 6 52.44 6.62 -12.20
C LYS A 6 51.94 5.16 -12.09
N SER A 7 51.89 4.60 -10.87
CA SER A 7 51.39 3.24 -10.64
C SER A 7 49.85 3.17 -10.67
N GLY A 8 49.13 4.29 -10.76
CA GLY A 8 47.66 4.31 -10.71
C GLY A 8 47.06 4.11 -9.33
N SER A 9 47.90 3.86 -8.29
CA SER A 9 47.41 3.62 -6.91
C SER A 9 46.49 4.69 -6.35
N PRO A 10 46.75 6.02 -6.54
CA PRO A 10 45.85 7.06 -6.05
C PRO A 10 44.43 6.94 -6.60
N TRP A 11 44.32 6.61 -7.89
CA TRP A 11 43.03 6.44 -8.55
C TRP A 11 42.26 5.22 -8.03
N ILE A 12 42.96 4.11 -7.74
CA ILE A 12 42.39 2.91 -7.11
C ILE A 12 41.83 3.26 -5.71
N TRP A 13 42.59 4.01 -4.90
CA TRP A 13 42.14 4.43 -3.59
C TRP A 13 40.97 5.42 -3.67
N MET A 14 41.00 6.36 -4.60
CA MET A 14 39.88 7.30 -4.81
C MET A 14 38.62 6.60 -5.27
N THR A 15 38.71 5.66 -6.22
CA THR A 15 37.54 4.88 -6.66
C THR A 15 37.02 3.98 -5.55
N GLY A 16 37.92 3.30 -4.79
CA GLY A 16 37.54 2.51 -3.63
C GLY A 16 36.84 3.38 -2.55
N GLY A 17 37.38 4.56 -2.27
CA GLY A 17 36.76 5.53 -1.35
C GLY A 17 35.39 6.00 -1.82
N ALA A 18 35.24 6.34 -3.10
CA ALA A 18 33.95 6.75 -3.67
C ALA A 18 32.90 5.64 -3.59
N VAL A 19 33.27 4.41 -3.93
CA VAL A 19 32.38 3.23 -3.81
C VAL A 19 31.98 3.00 -2.35
N SER A 20 32.94 3.08 -1.42
CA SER A 20 32.66 2.90 0.02
C SER A 20 31.69 3.97 0.56
N ILE A 21 31.91 5.24 0.21
CA ILE A 21 31.01 6.34 0.61
C ILE A 21 29.61 6.13 0.04
N SER A 22 29.51 5.77 -1.25
CA SER A 22 28.21 5.49 -1.88
C SER A 22 27.48 4.32 -1.20
N LEU A 23 28.20 3.24 -0.88
CA LEU A 23 27.63 2.08 -0.20
C LEU A 23 27.16 2.44 1.21
N ILE A 24 27.97 3.17 1.98
CA ILE A 24 27.63 3.63 3.33
C ILE A 24 26.42 4.55 3.27
N ALA A 25 26.35 5.47 2.31
CA ALA A 25 25.21 6.37 2.16
C ALA A 25 23.90 5.61 1.85
N VAL A 26 23.94 4.66 0.92
CA VAL A 26 22.76 3.87 0.56
C VAL A 26 22.32 2.96 1.70
N LEU A 27 23.25 2.19 2.28
CA LEU A 27 22.93 1.31 3.41
C LEU A 27 22.50 2.12 4.64
N GLY A 28 23.15 3.26 4.92
CA GLY A 28 22.76 4.14 6.01
C GLY A 28 21.35 4.68 5.84
N LEU A 29 20.98 5.11 4.64
CA LEU A 29 19.61 5.55 4.32
C LEU A 29 18.60 4.42 4.52
N LEU A 30 18.88 3.22 4.00
CA LEU A 30 17.99 2.07 4.14
C LEU A 30 17.83 1.66 5.61
N LEU A 31 18.92 1.64 6.38
CA LEU A 31 18.89 1.35 7.81
C LEU A 31 18.11 2.42 8.59
N LEU A 32 18.25 3.69 8.23
CA LEU A 32 17.47 4.78 8.83
C LEU A 32 15.98 4.62 8.58
N ILE A 33 15.59 4.33 7.33
CA ILE A 33 14.19 4.09 6.96
C ILE A 33 13.66 2.85 7.71
N ALA A 34 14.44 1.76 7.77
CA ALA A 34 14.07 0.56 8.50
C ALA A 34 13.89 0.83 10.00
N TRP A 35 14.85 1.53 10.62
CA TRP A 35 14.78 1.88 12.03
C TRP A 35 13.56 2.75 12.34
N ARG A 36 13.38 3.84 11.60
CA ARG A 36 12.24 4.75 11.77
C ARG A 36 10.90 4.06 11.49
N GLY A 37 10.84 3.23 10.45
CA GLY A 37 9.63 2.49 10.09
C GLY A 37 9.25 1.43 11.11
N LEU A 38 10.21 0.63 11.58
CA LEU A 38 9.96 -0.43 12.56
C LEU A 38 9.72 0.11 13.98
N SER A 39 10.32 1.26 14.33
CA SER A 39 10.08 1.91 15.61
C SER A 39 8.65 2.45 15.75
N PHE A 40 7.93 2.67 14.65
CA PHE A 40 6.53 3.10 14.66
C PHE A 40 5.61 2.11 15.38
N PHE A 41 5.90 0.82 15.29
CA PHE A 41 5.09 -0.23 15.91
C PHE A 41 5.46 -0.51 17.37
N TRP A 42 6.51 0.14 17.89
CA TRP A 42 6.92 -0.05 19.27
C TRP A 42 5.92 0.60 20.23
N PRO A 43 5.35 -0.15 21.20
CA PRO A 43 4.40 0.42 22.15
C PRO A 43 5.06 1.54 22.97
N ALA A 44 4.63 2.78 22.73
CA ALA A 44 5.16 3.95 23.42
C ALA A 44 4.59 4.07 24.84
N THR A 45 5.40 4.54 25.78
CA THR A 45 4.94 4.78 27.17
C THR A 45 3.88 5.88 27.17
N ILE A 46 2.78 5.65 27.90
CA ILE A 46 1.72 6.61 28.10
C ILE A 46 2.04 7.42 29.35
N TYR A 47 2.05 8.72 29.20
CA TYR A 47 2.30 9.68 30.29
C TYR A 47 1.03 10.39 30.68
N GLN A 48 0.95 10.74 31.97
CA GLN A 48 0.03 11.74 32.46
C GLN A 48 0.83 12.96 32.89
N TRP A 49 0.49 14.13 32.35
CA TRP A 49 1.08 15.40 32.69
C TRP A 49 0.08 16.29 33.41
N GLU A 50 0.55 17.01 34.40
CA GLU A 50 -0.12 18.19 34.91
C GLU A 50 0.55 19.43 34.30
N LEU A 51 -0.22 20.20 33.57
CA LEU A 51 0.22 21.39 32.87
C LEU A 51 -0.36 22.62 33.54
N GLU A 52 0.41 23.71 33.55
CA GLU A 52 -0.04 25.01 33.98
C GLU A 52 0.23 26.02 32.85
N ASP A 53 -0.83 26.61 32.35
CA ASP A 53 -0.74 27.59 31.27
C ASP A 53 -0.22 28.97 31.76
N ASN A 54 -0.08 29.93 30.85
CA ASN A 54 0.36 31.29 31.14
C ASN A 54 -0.61 32.06 32.04
N THR A 55 -1.86 31.60 32.19
CA THR A 55 -2.88 32.20 33.02
C THR A 55 -2.93 31.59 34.43
N GLY A 56 -2.15 30.54 34.68
CA GLY A 56 -2.15 29.77 35.91
C GLY A 56 -3.24 28.67 35.96
N ALA A 57 -3.97 28.46 34.86
CA ALA A 57 -4.95 27.39 34.80
C ALA A 57 -4.25 26.02 34.67
N ARG A 58 -4.68 25.09 35.51
CA ARG A 58 -4.15 23.72 35.51
C ARG A 58 -5.00 22.81 34.65
N SER A 59 -4.34 21.97 33.86
CA SER A 59 -4.97 20.95 33.04
C SER A 59 -4.21 19.63 33.10
N THR A 60 -4.94 18.53 33.07
CA THR A 60 -4.34 17.19 32.96
C THR A 60 -4.35 16.75 31.50
N LEU A 61 -3.24 16.23 31.03
CA LEU A 61 -3.08 15.66 29.70
C LEU A 61 -2.62 14.21 29.81
N ILE A 62 -3.26 13.30 29.05
CA ILE A 62 -2.86 11.90 28.94
C ILE A 62 -2.51 11.62 27.49
N GLY A 63 -1.40 10.93 27.24
CA GLY A 63 -1.02 10.55 25.90
C GLY A 63 0.41 10.01 25.82
N GLU A 64 0.90 9.85 24.60
CA GLU A 64 2.26 9.38 24.30
C GLU A 64 3.08 10.48 23.63
N ILE A 65 4.40 10.53 23.91
CA ILE A 65 5.31 11.45 23.22
C ILE A 65 5.50 10.92 21.80
N TYR A 66 5.09 11.70 20.82
CA TYR A 66 5.18 11.36 19.42
C TYR A 66 6.42 11.96 18.75
N ASP A 67 6.75 13.21 19.11
CA ASP A 67 7.96 13.89 18.64
C ASP A 67 8.50 14.86 19.70
N ARG A 68 9.76 15.25 19.55
CA ARG A 68 10.46 16.19 20.44
C ARG A 68 11.24 17.17 19.60
N GLU A 69 11.08 18.46 19.88
CA GLU A 69 11.77 19.52 19.17
C GLU A 69 12.34 20.56 20.16
N GLU A 70 13.51 21.12 19.84
CA GLU A 70 14.08 22.26 20.54
C GLU A 70 13.79 23.54 19.76
N VAL A 71 13.11 24.48 20.38
CA VAL A 71 12.70 25.75 19.77
C VAL A 71 13.44 26.89 20.43
N PRO A 72 14.00 27.84 19.65
CA PRO A 72 14.64 29.05 20.23
C PRO A 72 13.65 29.84 21.09
N THR A 73 14.05 30.22 22.26
CA THR A 73 13.26 30.99 23.24
C THR A 73 12.70 32.28 22.64
N GLU A 74 13.51 32.96 21.82
CA GLU A 74 13.11 34.21 21.14
C GLU A 74 11.88 34.01 20.26
N ARG A 75 11.80 32.86 19.55
CA ARG A 75 10.65 32.53 18.69
C ARG A 75 9.36 32.34 19.49
N LEU A 76 9.44 31.70 20.67
CA LEU A 76 8.28 31.49 21.54
C LEU A 76 7.82 32.81 22.18
N THR A 77 8.78 33.64 22.60
CA THR A 77 8.48 34.98 23.14
C THR A 77 7.86 35.88 22.07
N ALA A 78 8.38 35.85 20.83
CA ALA A 78 7.78 36.58 19.72
C ALA A 78 6.36 36.09 19.36
N ALA A 79 6.06 34.81 19.63
CA ALA A 79 4.71 34.24 19.50
C ALA A 79 3.78 34.56 20.70
N GLY A 80 4.25 35.36 21.68
CA GLY A 80 3.44 35.81 22.82
C GLY A 80 3.47 34.88 24.04
N HIS A 81 4.38 33.89 24.07
CA HIS A 81 4.53 33.03 25.23
C HIS A 81 5.30 33.75 26.35
N VAL A 82 4.76 33.75 27.56
CA VAL A 82 5.36 34.37 28.74
C VAL A 82 5.91 33.28 29.66
N PHE A 83 7.23 33.29 29.89
CA PHE A 83 7.85 32.31 30.76
C PHE A 83 7.84 32.78 32.22
N LYS A 84 7.50 31.90 33.15
CA LYS A 84 7.54 32.16 34.59
C LYS A 84 8.97 32.32 35.14
N GLN A 85 9.91 31.63 34.53
CA GLN A 85 11.33 31.71 34.80
C GLN A 85 12.07 31.89 33.49
N PRO A 86 13.17 32.68 33.44
CA PRO A 86 13.94 32.88 32.22
C PRO A 86 14.46 31.50 31.73
N PRO A 87 13.96 30.99 30.60
CA PRO A 87 14.44 29.73 30.03
C PRO A 87 15.85 29.95 29.43
N GLY A 88 16.54 28.86 29.11
CA GLY A 88 17.77 28.90 28.32
C GLY A 88 17.56 29.43 26.90
N GLU A 89 18.59 29.30 26.07
CA GLU A 89 18.55 29.71 24.65
C GLU A 89 17.51 28.93 23.86
N PHE A 90 17.27 27.66 24.24
CA PHE A 90 16.29 26.77 23.64
C PHE A 90 15.32 26.22 24.69
N VAL A 91 14.07 25.99 24.27
CA VAL A 91 13.03 25.32 25.06
C VAL A 91 12.60 24.06 24.32
N THR A 92 12.59 22.94 25.03
CA THR A 92 12.05 21.69 24.50
C THR A 92 10.52 21.75 24.44
N ARG A 93 9.94 21.36 23.28
CA ARG A 93 8.52 21.09 23.16
C ARG A 93 8.29 19.63 22.77
N TYR A 94 7.20 19.08 23.25
CA TYR A 94 6.79 17.71 22.96
C TYR A 94 5.51 17.73 22.13
N LEU A 95 5.49 17.00 21.03
CA LEU A 95 4.25 16.66 20.35
C LEU A 95 3.67 15.43 21.04
N VAL A 96 2.54 15.61 21.70
CA VAL A 96 1.87 14.54 22.42
C VAL A 96 0.67 14.08 21.61
N LYS A 97 0.59 12.77 21.36
CA LYS A 97 -0.61 12.13 20.82
C LYS A 97 -1.59 11.92 21.98
N THR A 98 -2.61 12.75 22.02
CA THR A 98 -3.61 12.74 23.08
C THR A 98 -4.79 11.84 22.76
N GLY A 99 -4.96 11.47 21.49
CA GLY A 99 -6.15 10.75 21.04
C GLY A 99 -7.44 11.48 21.43
N ASN A 100 -8.50 10.70 21.64
CA ASN A 100 -9.77 11.23 22.17
C ASN A 100 -10.37 12.36 21.30
N ARG A 101 -10.05 12.41 19.99
CA ARG A 101 -10.40 13.49 19.05
C ARG A 101 -11.88 13.86 19.09
N GLU A 102 -12.74 12.86 19.23
CA GLU A 102 -14.20 13.02 19.31
C GLU A 102 -14.63 13.89 20.49
N PHE A 103 -13.89 13.85 21.61
CA PHE A 103 -14.23 14.52 22.86
C PHE A 103 -13.39 15.76 23.14
N VAL A 104 -12.17 15.82 22.58
CA VAL A 104 -11.17 16.88 22.85
C VAL A 104 -10.88 17.73 21.61
N GLY A 105 -11.30 17.26 20.44
CA GLY A 105 -11.18 17.99 19.16
C GLY A 105 -9.85 17.82 18.44
N LEU A 106 -8.76 17.43 19.12
CA LEU A 106 -7.42 17.28 18.55
C LEU A 106 -6.79 15.96 18.96
N ASP A 107 -6.17 15.25 18.02
CA ASP A 107 -5.39 14.03 18.27
C ASP A 107 -3.97 14.33 18.79
N PHE A 108 -3.44 15.51 18.46
CA PHE A 108 -2.07 15.90 18.78
C PHE A 108 -2.05 17.29 19.38
N ARG A 109 -1.21 17.46 20.39
CA ARG A 109 -0.99 18.75 21.06
C ARG A 109 0.48 18.98 21.34
N TRP A 110 0.97 20.17 20.99
CA TRP A 110 2.28 20.62 21.43
C TRP A 110 2.21 21.13 22.87
N ILE A 111 3.13 20.66 23.71
CA ILE A 111 3.31 21.14 25.08
C ILE A 111 4.77 21.59 25.26
N LEU A 112 5.00 22.67 26.01
CA LEU A 112 6.33 23.13 26.34
C LEU A 112 6.81 22.45 27.62
N ALA A 113 8.10 22.11 27.69
CA ALA A 113 8.68 21.54 28.90
C ALA A 113 8.54 22.49 30.11
N THR A 114 8.49 23.79 29.87
CA THR A 114 8.30 24.85 30.89
C THR A 114 6.91 24.88 31.52
N ASP A 115 5.91 24.35 30.83
CA ASP A 115 4.52 24.36 31.29
C ASP A 115 4.18 23.08 32.09
N ILE A 116 5.11 22.12 32.16
CA ILE A 116 4.93 20.84 32.86
C ILE A 116 5.22 21.02 34.35
N ILE A 117 4.22 20.81 35.20
CA ILE A 117 4.36 20.78 36.67
C ILE A 117 4.84 19.41 37.13
N SER A 118 4.13 18.36 36.68
CA SER A 118 4.44 16.97 37.02
C SER A 118 4.24 16.05 35.82
N ARG A 119 4.96 14.95 35.83
CA ARG A 119 4.88 13.87 34.84
C ARG A 119 4.90 12.54 35.56
N SER A 120 3.94 11.67 35.27
CA SER A 120 3.83 10.33 35.82
C SER A 120 3.56 9.30 34.72
N GLU A 121 3.80 8.03 35.04
CA GLU A 121 3.59 6.88 34.16
C GLU A 121 2.60 5.92 34.85
N PRO A 122 1.30 6.22 34.86
CA PRO A 122 0.33 5.37 35.56
C PRO A 122 0.25 3.99 34.91
N ALA A 123 0.26 2.93 35.74
CA ALA A 123 0.19 1.56 35.25
C ALA A 123 -1.22 1.16 34.76
N ASP A 124 -2.24 1.82 35.30
CA ASP A 124 -3.66 1.56 35.07
C ASP A 124 -4.27 2.35 33.91
N VAL A 125 -3.48 3.21 33.25
CA VAL A 125 -3.92 3.88 32.01
C VAL A 125 -3.90 2.90 30.85
N ALA A 126 -5.01 2.86 30.11
CA ALA A 126 -5.17 2.04 28.92
C ALA A 126 -5.18 2.87 27.63
N MET A 127 -4.63 2.31 26.58
CA MET A 127 -4.84 2.71 25.19
C MET A 127 -5.91 1.80 24.59
N LEU A 128 -7.01 2.38 24.13
CA LEU A 128 -8.04 1.66 23.38
C LEU A 128 -7.87 2.00 21.90
N GLU A 129 -7.50 1.02 21.09
CA GLU A 129 -7.46 1.15 19.64
C GLU A 129 -8.88 1.06 19.09
N ARG A 130 -9.27 2.02 18.24
CA ARG A 130 -10.63 2.10 17.73
C ARG A 130 -10.68 2.00 16.20
N THR A 131 -11.85 1.66 15.67
CA THR A 131 -12.10 1.62 14.22
C THR A 131 -12.21 3.03 13.61
N LYS A 132 -12.63 4.02 14.42
CA LYS A 132 -12.83 5.43 14.01
C LYS A 132 -12.39 6.35 15.13
N ASN A 133 -12.08 7.61 14.78
CA ASN A 133 -11.71 8.68 15.69
C ASN A 133 -10.37 8.48 16.42
N GLY A 134 -9.49 7.60 15.92
CA GLY A 134 -8.16 7.36 16.49
C GLY A 134 -8.17 6.63 17.83
N ASN A 135 -7.01 6.54 18.47
CA ASN A 135 -6.86 5.89 19.77
C ASN A 135 -7.54 6.69 20.88
N PHE A 136 -8.06 6.00 21.89
CA PHE A 136 -8.56 6.61 23.12
C PHE A 136 -7.62 6.28 24.28
N TYR A 137 -7.20 7.30 25.04
CA TYR A 137 -6.37 7.15 26.23
C TYR A 137 -7.18 7.51 27.46
N GLY A 138 -7.21 6.63 28.45
CA GLY A 138 -7.95 6.85 29.69
C GLY A 138 -7.91 5.67 30.64
N TYR A 139 -8.70 5.75 31.68
CA TYR A 139 -8.79 4.74 32.73
C TYR A 139 -10.11 3.96 32.59
N PRO A 140 -10.11 2.69 32.18
CA PRO A 140 -11.32 1.87 32.18
C PRO A 140 -11.87 1.76 33.61
N VAL A 141 -13.16 2.03 33.77
CA VAL A 141 -13.85 2.07 35.09
C VAL A 141 -14.84 0.93 35.22
N ALA A 142 -15.59 0.65 34.16
CA ALA A 142 -16.62 -0.38 34.19
C ALA A 142 -16.88 -0.93 32.77
N VAL A 143 -17.42 -2.13 32.68
CA VAL A 143 -18.00 -2.70 31.46
C VAL A 143 -19.51 -2.62 31.53
N ILE A 144 -20.16 -2.26 30.46
CA ILE A 144 -21.60 -2.36 30.30
C ILE A 144 -21.89 -3.60 29.47
N GLU A 145 -22.52 -4.60 30.09
CA GLU A 145 -22.99 -5.81 29.43
C GLU A 145 -24.52 -5.75 29.32
N ASN A 146 -25.03 -5.79 28.11
CA ASN A 146 -26.47 -5.79 27.85
C ASN A 146 -27.24 -4.68 28.64
N GLY A 147 -26.65 -3.48 28.67
CA GLY A 147 -27.21 -2.31 29.37
C GLY A 147 -27.04 -2.29 30.90
N LYS A 148 -26.35 -3.29 31.47
CA LYS A 148 -26.03 -3.35 32.90
C LYS A 148 -24.60 -2.98 33.16
N ARG A 149 -24.34 -2.01 34.04
CA ARG A 149 -22.99 -1.62 34.47
C ARG A 149 -22.42 -2.68 35.41
N LEU A 150 -21.29 -3.25 35.05
CA LEU A 150 -20.51 -4.19 35.86
C LEU A 150 -19.31 -3.43 36.43
N GLU A 151 -19.32 -3.20 37.74
CA GLU A 151 -18.20 -2.59 38.46
C GLU A 151 -17.24 -3.70 38.91
N LEU A 152 -16.26 -3.97 38.06
CA LEU A 152 -15.18 -4.92 38.33
C LEU A 152 -13.92 -4.14 38.72
N LYS A 153 -12.99 -4.78 39.42
CA LYS A 153 -11.73 -4.15 39.85
C LYS A 153 -10.53 -4.86 39.26
N ASN A 154 -9.54 -4.05 38.84
CA ASN A 154 -8.22 -4.52 38.40
C ASN A 154 -8.28 -5.65 37.36
N ASP A 155 -7.61 -6.77 37.62
CA ASP A 155 -7.44 -7.91 36.72
C ASP A 155 -8.78 -8.51 36.23
N ALA A 156 -9.82 -8.46 37.06
CA ALA A 156 -11.15 -8.92 36.67
C ALA A 156 -11.80 -7.99 35.63
N LEU A 157 -11.58 -6.68 35.74
CA LEU A 157 -12.04 -5.70 34.75
C LEU A 157 -11.29 -5.88 33.43
N GLU A 158 -9.97 -6.05 33.48
CA GLU A 158 -9.14 -6.26 32.28
C GLU A 158 -9.55 -7.53 31.54
N SER A 159 -9.66 -8.66 32.26
CA SER A 159 -10.06 -9.94 31.66
C SER A 159 -11.47 -9.90 31.06
N SER A 160 -12.43 -9.31 31.77
CA SER A 160 -13.80 -9.15 31.28
C SER A 160 -13.85 -8.22 30.05
N LEU A 161 -13.09 -7.12 30.06
CA LEU A 161 -13.03 -6.17 28.94
C LEU A 161 -12.43 -6.84 27.70
N MET A 162 -11.34 -7.60 27.82
CA MET A 162 -10.75 -8.35 26.71
C MET A 162 -11.74 -9.35 26.11
N GLU A 163 -12.43 -10.15 26.95
CA GLU A 163 -13.42 -11.11 26.46
C GLU A 163 -14.55 -10.46 25.66
N HIS A 164 -15.07 -9.32 26.15
CA HIS A 164 -16.14 -8.59 25.48
C HIS A 164 -15.65 -7.93 24.17
N ILE A 165 -14.41 -7.41 24.13
CA ILE A 165 -13.79 -6.89 22.91
C ILE A 165 -13.60 -8.00 21.89
N ASP A 166 -13.01 -9.14 22.27
CA ASP A 166 -12.80 -10.28 21.35
C ASP A 166 -14.13 -10.75 20.74
N ARG A 167 -15.19 -10.81 21.55
CA ARG A 167 -16.53 -11.12 21.07
C ARG A 167 -17.05 -10.09 20.09
N ALA A 168 -16.95 -8.80 20.41
CA ALA A 168 -17.41 -7.70 19.55
C ALA A 168 -16.65 -7.66 18.23
N VAL A 169 -15.32 -7.85 18.25
CA VAL A 169 -14.46 -7.93 17.07
C VAL A 169 -14.87 -9.13 16.20
N ALA A 170 -15.04 -10.33 16.80
CA ALA A 170 -15.45 -11.51 16.04
C ALA A 170 -16.82 -11.35 15.36
N LEU A 171 -17.77 -10.67 16.01
CA LEU A 171 -19.09 -10.35 15.41
C LEU A 171 -18.96 -9.30 14.31
N SER A 172 -18.14 -8.28 14.51
CA SER A 172 -17.86 -7.24 13.50
C SER A 172 -17.19 -7.82 12.26
N ASP A 173 -16.24 -8.75 12.43
CA ASP A 173 -15.58 -9.46 11.31
C ASP A 173 -16.56 -10.34 10.53
N LYS A 174 -17.46 -11.03 11.23
CA LYS A 174 -18.55 -11.78 10.57
C LYS A 174 -19.49 -10.86 9.79
N ALA A 175 -19.86 -9.72 10.39
CA ALA A 175 -20.70 -8.73 9.72
C ALA A 175 -20.01 -8.15 8.47
N LEU A 176 -18.71 -7.86 8.55
CA LEU A 176 -17.91 -7.36 7.44
C LEU A 176 -17.77 -8.41 6.33
N SER A 177 -17.53 -9.68 6.68
CA SER A 177 -17.46 -10.79 5.73
C SER A 177 -18.80 -10.97 5.00
N LEU A 178 -19.92 -11.01 5.73
CA LEU A 178 -21.27 -11.08 5.18
C LEU A 178 -21.54 -9.91 4.21
N GLN A 179 -21.15 -8.70 4.60
CA GLN A 179 -21.33 -7.51 3.77
C GLN A 179 -20.49 -7.55 2.50
N LYS A 180 -19.19 -7.89 2.60
CA LYS A 180 -18.26 -7.84 1.47
C LYS A 180 -18.44 -9.03 0.52
N GLN A 181 -18.65 -10.23 1.04
CA GLN A 181 -18.72 -11.46 0.25
C GLN A 181 -20.16 -11.75 -0.21
N ASP A 182 -21.07 -12.02 0.73
CA ASP A 182 -22.40 -12.51 0.37
C ASP A 182 -23.27 -11.40 -0.23
N ILE A 183 -23.43 -10.28 0.47
CA ILE A 183 -24.20 -9.12 -0.04
C ILE A 183 -23.52 -8.52 -1.26
N GLY A 184 -22.19 -8.44 -1.25
CA GLY A 184 -21.40 -7.98 -2.40
C GLY A 184 -21.64 -8.84 -3.65
N SER A 185 -21.70 -10.16 -3.50
CA SER A 185 -22.00 -11.11 -4.58
C SER A 185 -23.42 -10.94 -5.12
N ILE A 186 -24.42 -10.77 -4.24
CA ILE A 186 -25.81 -10.51 -4.67
C ILE A 186 -25.89 -9.20 -5.45
N ASN A 187 -25.29 -8.12 -4.96
CA ASN A 187 -25.27 -6.84 -5.67
C ASN A 187 -24.60 -6.94 -7.03
N TYR A 188 -23.50 -7.68 -7.14
CA TYR A 188 -22.84 -7.96 -8.41
C TYR A 188 -23.76 -8.71 -9.37
N ASN A 189 -24.48 -9.73 -8.90
CA ASN A 189 -25.42 -10.50 -9.71
C ASN A 189 -26.64 -9.69 -10.13
N ILE A 190 -27.19 -8.84 -9.27
CA ILE A 190 -28.28 -7.91 -9.62
C ILE A 190 -27.82 -6.95 -10.72
N GLU A 191 -26.62 -6.38 -10.60
CA GLU A 191 -26.08 -5.50 -11.63
C GLU A 191 -25.86 -6.23 -12.96
N LYS A 192 -25.39 -7.47 -12.91
CA LYS A 192 -25.24 -8.32 -14.10
C LYS A 192 -26.58 -8.59 -14.78
N LEU A 193 -27.66 -8.81 -14.02
CA LEU A 193 -29.00 -8.95 -14.59
C LEU A 193 -29.49 -7.63 -15.22
N ARG A 194 -29.24 -6.50 -14.59
CA ARG A 194 -29.56 -5.17 -15.14
C ARG A 194 -28.86 -4.92 -16.47
N LEU A 195 -27.56 -5.22 -16.54
CA LEU A 195 -26.79 -5.09 -17.77
C LEU A 195 -27.29 -6.04 -18.86
N LYS A 196 -27.67 -7.28 -18.50
CA LYS A 196 -28.23 -8.27 -19.45
C LYS A 196 -29.57 -7.79 -19.99
N GLU A 197 -30.43 -7.24 -19.15
CA GLU A 197 -31.70 -6.64 -19.58
C GLU A 197 -31.46 -5.50 -20.57
N ARG A 198 -30.53 -4.57 -20.24
CA ARG A 198 -30.19 -3.45 -21.09
C ARG A 198 -29.57 -3.87 -22.43
N ARG A 199 -28.76 -4.93 -22.44
CA ARG A 199 -28.21 -5.51 -23.67
C ARG A 199 -29.34 -6.03 -24.57
N TYR A 200 -30.27 -6.83 -24.04
CA TYR A 200 -31.43 -7.33 -24.81
C TYR A 200 -32.32 -6.19 -25.35
N GLU A 201 -32.43 -5.08 -24.59
CA GLU A 201 -33.17 -3.91 -25.06
C GLU A 201 -32.45 -3.23 -26.24
N LEU A 202 -31.15 -3.07 -26.19
CA LEU A 202 -30.35 -2.48 -27.26
C LEU A 202 -30.33 -3.33 -28.53
N ASP A 203 -30.28 -4.65 -28.36
CA ASP A 203 -30.28 -5.63 -29.47
C ASP A 203 -31.68 -5.84 -30.05
N GLY A 204 -32.72 -5.27 -29.45
CA GLY A 204 -34.12 -5.48 -29.85
C GLY A 204 -34.65 -6.91 -29.57
N GLU A 205 -33.97 -7.65 -28.69
CA GLU A 205 -34.28 -9.03 -28.32
C GLU A 205 -35.05 -9.17 -27.00
N LEU A 206 -35.45 -8.08 -26.37
CA LEU A 206 -36.17 -8.07 -25.09
C LEU A 206 -37.64 -8.49 -25.30
N THR A 207 -37.88 -9.79 -25.28
CA THR A 207 -39.25 -10.36 -25.33
C THR A 207 -39.88 -10.33 -23.93
N ASP A 208 -41.24 -10.38 -23.87
CA ASP A 208 -41.98 -10.41 -22.59
C ASP A 208 -41.58 -11.63 -21.75
N SER A 209 -41.28 -12.76 -22.35
CA SER A 209 -40.79 -13.96 -21.65
C SER A 209 -39.43 -13.73 -21.01
N ARG A 210 -38.45 -13.12 -21.73
CA ARG A 210 -37.12 -12.79 -21.19
C ARG A 210 -37.23 -11.76 -20.08
N LYS A 211 -38.09 -10.76 -20.23
CA LYS A 211 -38.33 -9.76 -19.20
C LYS A 211 -38.89 -10.37 -17.92
N GLN A 212 -39.85 -11.28 -18.03
CA GLN A 212 -40.40 -12.00 -16.88
C GLN A 212 -39.34 -12.89 -16.20
N GLU A 213 -38.51 -13.61 -16.97
CA GLU A 213 -37.39 -14.42 -16.43
C GLU A 213 -36.38 -13.57 -15.65
N LEU A 214 -35.94 -12.45 -16.22
CA LEU A 214 -35.00 -11.53 -15.56
C LEU A 214 -35.62 -10.91 -14.32
N ALA A 215 -36.89 -10.51 -14.37
CA ALA A 215 -37.58 -9.96 -13.21
C ALA A 215 -37.75 -11.00 -12.09
N ALA A 216 -38.06 -12.26 -12.42
CA ALA A 216 -38.13 -13.34 -11.45
C ALA A 216 -36.77 -13.63 -10.80
N ALA A 217 -35.68 -13.68 -11.59
CA ALA A 217 -34.33 -13.86 -11.09
C ALA A 217 -33.90 -12.69 -10.18
N LYS A 218 -34.20 -11.46 -10.57
CA LYS A 218 -33.92 -10.26 -9.75
C LYS A 218 -34.70 -10.30 -8.46
N HIS A 219 -35.98 -10.65 -8.49
CA HIS A 219 -36.82 -10.75 -7.30
C HIS A 219 -36.32 -11.81 -6.31
N SER A 220 -35.82 -12.95 -6.79
CA SER A 220 -35.20 -13.97 -5.94
C SER A 220 -33.94 -13.40 -5.23
N LEU A 221 -33.04 -12.73 -5.96
CA LEU A 221 -31.84 -12.10 -5.38
C LEU A 221 -32.19 -10.99 -4.38
N GLU A 222 -33.25 -10.22 -4.64
CA GLU A 222 -33.74 -9.20 -3.71
C GLU A 222 -34.31 -9.80 -2.42
N GLN A 223 -34.91 -10.98 -2.48
CA GLN A 223 -35.35 -11.70 -1.29
C GLN A 223 -34.17 -12.22 -0.49
N ASP A 224 -33.19 -12.82 -1.14
CA ASP A 224 -31.94 -13.25 -0.48
C ASP A 224 -31.20 -12.06 0.15
N TYR A 225 -31.13 -10.93 -0.56
CA TYR A 225 -30.56 -9.68 -0.02
C TYR A 225 -31.24 -9.25 1.28
N LYS A 226 -32.59 -9.26 1.33
CA LYS A 226 -33.34 -8.87 2.54
C LYS A 226 -33.08 -9.81 3.73
N VAL A 227 -32.84 -11.09 3.46
CA VAL A 227 -32.50 -12.07 4.50
C VAL A 227 -31.11 -11.76 5.07
N LEU A 228 -30.12 -11.57 4.19
CA LEU A 228 -28.75 -11.24 4.58
C LEU A 228 -28.65 -9.86 5.24
N GLU A 229 -29.41 -8.89 4.77
CA GLU A 229 -29.50 -7.56 5.38
C GLU A 229 -29.98 -7.64 6.83
N LYS A 230 -31.02 -8.43 7.11
CA LYS A 230 -31.49 -8.65 8.49
C LYS A 230 -30.42 -9.32 9.35
N GLN A 231 -29.70 -10.31 8.80
CA GLN A 231 -28.61 -10.97 9.51
C GLN A 231 -27.47 -9.98 9.79
N LEU A 232 -27.14 -9.12 8.82
CA LEU A 232 -26.11 -8.09 8.98
C LEU A 232 -26.46 -7.11 10.10
N PHE A 233 -27.71 -6.61 10.13
CA PHE A 233 -28.15 -5.72 11.21
C PHE A 233 -28.15 -6.43 12.56
N ALA A 234 -28.62 -7.67 12.64
CA ALA A 234 -28.60 -8.44 13.88
C ALA A 234 -27.17 -8.64 14.41
N LEU A 235 -26.19 -8.94 13.54
CA LEU A 235 -24.77 -9.06 13.93
C LEU A 235 -24.20 -7.74 14.42
N ARG A 236 -24.54 -6.62 13.76
CA ARG A 236 -24.10 -5.28 14.17
C ARG A 236 -24.72 -4.85 15.51
N ASP A 237 -26.00 -5.08 15.70
CA ASP A 237 -26.68 -4.77 16.94
C ASP A 237 -26.12 -5.61 18.09
N GLU A 238 -25.80 -6.87 17.84
CA GLU A 238 -25.16 -7.75 18.82
C GLU A 238 -23.71 -7.35 19.12
N ALA A 239 -22.95 -6.88 18.14
CA ALA A 239 -21.60 -6.35 18.33
C ALA A 239 -21.62 -5.04 19.15
N ALA A 240 -22.61 -4.16 18.90
CA ALA A 240 -22.79 -2.88 19.58
C ALA A 240 -23.53 -2.98 20.92
N ARG A 241 -23.87 -4.20 21.38
CA ARG A 241 -24.65 -4.43 22.60
C ARG A 241 -23.93 -3.97 23.87
N ASP A 242 -22.62 -4.18 23.89
CA ASP A 242 -21.77 -3.97 25.05
C ASP A 242 -20.93 -2.69 24.88
N ALA A 243 -20.57 -2.07 26.00
CA ALA A 243 -19.77 -0.84 26.01
C ALA A 243 -18.76 -0.85 27.19
N VAL A 244 -17.76 0.00 27.09
CA VAL A 244 -16.81 0.27 28.18
C VAL A 244 -16.96 1.72 28.65
N ILE A 245 -16.96 1.93 29.94
CA ILE A 245 -16.88 3.26 30.55
C ILE A 245 -15.41 3.55 30.83
N VAL A 246 -14.89 4.61 30.23
CA VAL A 246 -13.50 5.05 30.39
C VAL A 246 -13.49 6.48 30.91
N ARG A 247 -12.73 6.75 31.97
CA ARG A 247 -12.50 8.09 32.48
C ARG A 247 -11.36 8.73 31.67
N ASP A 248 -11.67 9.86 31.02
CA ASP A 248 -10.71 10.58 30.18
C ASP A 248 -9.77 11.50 31.01
N MET A 249 -8.88 12.22 30.31
CA MET A 249 -7.94 13.16 30.92
C MET A 249 -8.61 14.33 31.67
N ARG A 250 -9.88 14.64 31.41
CA ARG A 250 -10.68 15.69 32.09
C ARG A 250 -11.38 15.16 33.33
N GLY A 251 -11.25 13.87 33.64
CA GLY A 251 -11.96 13.19 34.71
C GLY A 251 -13.41 12.83 34.37
N VAL A 252 -13.86 13.00 33.13
CA VAL A 252 -15.21 12.70 32.65
C VAL A 252 -15.28 11.22 32.25
N GLU A 253 -16.34 10.53 32.71
CA GLU A 253 -16.64 9.17 32.25
C GLU A 253 -17.28 9.22 30.86
N VAL A 254 -16.69 8.52 29.92
CA VAL A 254 -17.13 8.41 28.53
C VAL A 254 -17.50 6.96 28.24
N GLU A 255 -18.67 6.75 27.66
CA GLU A 255 -19.11 5.45 27.18
C GLU A 255 -18.64 5.22 25.76
N LEU A 256 -17.88 4.13 25.55
CA LEU A 256 -17.41 3.69 24.24
C LEU A 256 -18.04 2.34 23.91
N LYS A 257 -18.76 2.26 22.79
CA LYS A 257 -19.32 0.99 22.29
C LYS A 257 -18.20 0.05 21.85
N LEU A 258 -18.30 -1.22 22.22
CA LEU A 258 -17.24 -2.20 21.95
C LEU A 258 -17.14 -2.60 20.48
N ASP A 259 -18.18 -2.41 19.66
CA ASP A 259 -18.10 -2.56 18.20
C ASP A 259 -17.13 -1.59 17.53
N THR A 260 -16.80 -0.48 18.22
CA THR A 260 -15.81 0.50 17.75
C THR A 260 -14.42 0.30 18.31
N VAL A 261 -14.24 -0.61 19.28
CA VAL A 261 -12.97 -0.90 19.94
C VAL A 261 -12.36 -2.19 19.37
N LEU A 262 -11.11 -2.14 18.95
CA LEU A 262 -10.39 -3.26 18.36
C LEU A 262 -9.47 -3.97 19.36
N ASP A 263 -8.93 -3.20 20.29
CA ASP A 263 -7.95 -3.71 21.25
C ASP A 263 -7.84 -2.76 22.46
N VAL A 264 -7.51 -3.31 23.60
CA VAL A 264 -7.15 -2.59 24.81
C VAL A 264 -5.77 -2.98 25.27
N THR A 265 -4.93 -2.00 25.58
CA THR A 265 -3.54 -2.27 25.98
C THR A 265 -3.12 -1.36 27.13
N TYR A 266 -2.72 -1.98 28.25
CA TYR A 266 -2.08 -1.30 29.37
C TYR A 266 -0.55 -1.26 29.14
N VAL A 267 -0.13 -0.32 28.29
CA VAL A 267 1.26 -0.29 27.77
C VAL A 267 2.29 -0.15 28.87
N ASN A 268 2.00 0.63 29.92
CA ASN A 268 2.90 0.87 31.05
C ASN A 268 3.05 -0.36 31.97
N HIS A 269 2.09 -1.28 31.94
CA HIS A 269 2.15 -2.53 32.68
C HIS A 269 2.93 -3.63 31.92
N LEU A 270 3.15 -3.47 30.60
CA LEU A 270 3.82 -4.47 29.78
C LEU A 270 5.33 -4.51 30.07
N GLY A 271 5.82 -5.70 30.44
CA GLY A 271 7.25 -6.00 30.43
C GLY A 271 7.82 -6.06 29.01
N LEU A 272 9.15 -6.17 28.89
CA LEU A 272 9.84 -6.17 27.61
C LEU A 272 9.28 -7.23 26.63
N MET A 273 9.03 -8.45 27.10
CA MET A 273 8.47 -9.53 26.25
C MET A 273 7.05 -9.22 25.78
N GLY A 274 6.22 -8.59 26.62
CA GLY A 274 4.90 -8.12 26.23
C GLY A 274 4.97 -7.04 25.15
N LYS A 275 5.88 -6.08 25.27
CA LYS A 275 6.12 -5.03 24.25
C LYS A 275 6.59 -5.62 22.93
N ILE A 276 7.51 -6.60 22.96
CA ILE A 276 7.95 -7.32 21.75
C ILE A 276 6.77 -8.06 21.11
N GLY A 277 5.95 -8.75 21.89
CA GLY A 277 4.75 -9.43 21.39
C GLY A 277 3.78 -8.47 20.71
N LYS A 278 3.46 -7.34 21.33
CA LYS A 278 2.61 -6.29 20.74
C LYS A 278 3.23 -5.67 19.49
N TRP A 279 4.54 -5.51 19.44
CA TRP A 279 5.25 -5.04 18.24
C TRP A 279 5.03 -6.00 17.06
N PHE A 280 5.18 -7.31 17.25
CA PHE A 280 4.92 -8.29 16.18
C PHE A 280 3.46 -8.28 15.74
N VAL A 281 2.52 -8.17 16.68
CA VAL A 281 1.09 -8.06 16.38
C VAL A 281 0.81 -6.77 15.58
N GLY A 282 1.40 -5.64 15.98
CA GLY A 282 1.26 -4.37 15.27
C GLY A 282 1.79 -4.43 13.83
N VAL A 283 2.98 -5.02 13.62
CA VAL A 283 3.53 -5.27 12.27
C VAL A 283 2.61 -6.21 11.47
N GLY A 284 2.10 -7.28 12.09
CA GLY A 284 1.18 -8.22 11.44
C GLY A 284 -0.11 -7.55 10.97
N ARG A 285 -0.75 -6.76 11.86
CA ARG A 285 -1.95 -5.98 11.51
C ARG A 285 -1.67 -4.97 10.40
N PHE A 286 -0.55 -4.26 10.46
CA PHE A 286 -0.16 -3.33 9.40
C PHE A 286 -0.05 -4.00 8.03
N LEU A 287 0.46 -5.23 7.97
CA LEU A 287 0.61 -5.97 6.72
C LEU A 287 -0.68 -6.60 6.19
N LEU A 288 -1.60 -7.00 7.08
CA LEU A 288 -2.75 -7.86 6.75
C LEU A 288 -4.10 -7.17 6.81
N ASP A 289 -4.23 -6.07 7.58
CA ASP A 289 -5.51 -5.39 7.75
C ASP A 289 -5.81 -4.43 6.60
N ASP A 290 -7.07 -4.05 6.50
CA ASP A 290 -7.54 -2.97 5.63
C ASP A 290 -7.16 -1.60 6.24
N PRO A 291 -6.96 -0.57 5.38
CA PRO A 291 -6.72 0.80 5.83
C PRO A 291 -7.95 1.40 6.52
N ARG A 292 -7.69 2.24 7.52
CA ARG A 292 -8.69 2.99 8.29
C ARG A 292 -8.37 4.50 8.27
N GLU A 293 -9.29 5.33 8.77
CA GLU A 293 -9.10 6.78 8.94
C GLU A 293 -8.46 7.46 7.72
N ALA A 294 -9.04 7.20 6.55
CA ALA A 294 -8.52 7.76 5.28
C ALA A 294 -7.02 7.48 5.03
N ASN A 295 -6.55 6.26 5.32
CA ASN A 295 -5.17 5.75 5.19
C ASN A 295 -4.18 6.21 6.26
N THR A 296 -4.60 6.90 7.30
CA THR A 296 -3.68 7.32 8.36
C THR A 296 -3.53 6.28 9.47
N GLU A 297 -4.42 5.30 9.52
CA GLU A 297 -4.44 4.19 10.49
C GLU A 297 -4.81 2.87 9.81
N GLY A 298 -4.64 1.77 10.53
CA GLY A 298 -4.91 0.42 10.05
C GLY A 298 -3.77 -0.19 9.26
N GLY A 299 -4.13 -1.14 8.40
CA GLY A 299 -3.17 -1.85 7.57
C GLY A 299 -3.05 -1.30 6.15
N VAL A 300 -2.18 -1.94 5.38
CA VAL A 300 -1.90 -1.55 3.99
C VAL A 300 -2.02 -2.74 3.02
N PHE A 301 -2.70 -3.82 3.43
CA PHE A 301 -2.84 -5.03 2.61
C PHE A 301 -3.33 -4.76 1.18
N PRO A 302 -4.40 -3.97 0.95
CA PRO A 302 -4.87 -3.70 -0.41
C PRO A 302 -3.82 -2.99 -1.28
N ALA A 303 -2.96 -2.14 -0.68
CA ALA A 303 -1.90 -1.46 -1.39
C ALA A 303 -0.73 -2.40 -1.71
N ILE A 304 -0.38 -3.33 -0.81
CA ILE A 304 0.60 -4.41 -1.07
C ILE A 304 0.10 -5.26 -2.24
N PHE A 305 -1.12 -5.76 -2.11
CA PHE A 305 -1.75 -6.61 -3.12
C PHE A 305 -1.77 -5.92 -4.49
N GLY A 306 -2.27 -4.69 -4.55
CA GLY A 306 -2.38 -3.96 -5.80
C GLY A 306 -1.03 -3.66 -6.44
N THR A 307 0.01 -3.33 -5.64
CA THR A 307 1.38 -3.14 -6.15
C THR A 307 1.92 -4.41 -6.77
N VAL A 308 1.85 -5.53 -6.07
CA VAL A 308 2.37 -6.83 -6.55
C VAL A 308 1.58 -7.30 -7.78
N PHE A 309 0.26 -7.26 -7.73
CA PHE A 309 -0.61 -7.69 -8.82
C PHE A 309 -0.36 -6.88 -10.10
N MET A 310 -0.31 -5.55 -9.99
CA MET A 310 -0.04 -4.65 -11.11
C MET A 310 1.34 -4.92 -11.73
N VAL A 311 2.38 -5.12 -10.91
CA VAL A 311 3.74 -5.40 -11.40
C VAL A 311 3.80 -6.75 -12.12
N ILE A 312 3.13 -7.78 -11.60
CA ILE A 312 3.03 -9.09 -12.28
C ILE A 312 2.30 -8.95 -13.61
N LEU A 313 1.18 -8.25 -13.65
CA LEU A 313 0.42 -8.03 -14.88
C LEU A 313 1.24 -7.27 -15.92
N MET A 314 1.93 -6.20 -15.50
CA MET A 314 2.87 -5.47 -16.35
C MET A 314 3.97 -6.39 -16.90
N ALA A 315 4.57 -7.25 -16.06
CA ALA A 315 5.62 -8.17 -16.45
C ALA A 315 5.14 -9.19 -17.50
N ILE A 316 3.93 -9.71 -17.35
CA ILE A 316 3.29 -10.61 -18.31
C ILE A 316 3.11 -9.91 -19.67
N ILE A 317 2.74 -8.64 -19.67
CA ILE A 317 2.51 -7.85 -20.88
C ILE A 317 3.85 -7.47 -21.54
N VAL A 318 4.77 -6.85 -20.78
CA VAL A 318 5.99 -6.25 -21.36
C VAL A 318 6.96 -7.30 -21.90
N THR A 319 7.02 -8.49 -21.29
CA THR A 319 8.00 -9.51 -21.66
C THR A 319 7.84 -10.00 -23.09
N PRO A 320 6.67 -10.49 -23.56
CA PRO A 320 6.52 -10.93 -24.94
C PRO A 320 6.75 -9.80 -25.95
N PHE A 321 6.20 -8.61 -25.68
CA PHE A 321 6.39 -7.47 -26.59
C PHE A 321 7.86 -7.03 -26.68
N GLY A 322 8.57 -6.95 -25.57
CA GLY A 322 9.98 -6.59 -25.52
C GLY A 322 10.88 -7.62 -26.22
N VAL A 323 10.63 -8.91 -25.97
CA VAL A 323 11.38 -10.00 -26.58
C VAL A 323 11.14 -10.06 -28.10
N ILE A 324 9.89 -9.97 -28.55
CA ILE A 324 9.55 -9.98 -30.00
C ILE A 324 10.19 -8.77 -30.69
N ALA A 325 10.10 -7.58 -30.10
CA ALA A 325 10.71 -6.38 -30.67
C ALA A 325 12.24 -6.50 -30.77
N ALA A 326 12.90 -7.03 -29.73
CA ALA A 326 14.35 -7.26 -29.74
C ALA A 326 14.77 -8.29 -30.78
N ILE A 327 14.05 -9.42 -30.90
CA ILE A 327 14.29 -10.43 -31.92
C ILE A 327 14.15 -9.81 -33.31
N TYR A 328 13.09 -9.04 -33.55
CA TYR A 328 12.90 -8.38 -34.84
C TYR A 328 14.06 -7.44 -35.15
N LEU A 329 14.46 -6.58 -34.24
CA LEU A 329 15.53 -5.61 -34.42
C LEU A 329 16.90 -6.24 -34.58
N HIS A 330 17.15 -7.39 -33.92
CA HIS A 330 18.43 -8.08 -33.97
C HIS A 330 18.55 -9.06 -35.14
N GLU A 331 17.52 -9.87 -35.39
CA GLU A 331 17.62 -11.03 -36.30
C GLU A 331 16.98 -10.78 -37.68
N TYR A 332 15.99 -9.92 -37.78
CA TYR A 332 15.21 -9.72 -39.02
C TYR A 332 15.39 -8.34 -39.64
N ALA A 333 15.60 -7.31 -38.86
CA ALA A 333 15.68 -5.94 -39.37
C ALA A 333 16.93 -5.73 -40.22
N LYS A 334 16.78 -5.26 -41.46
CA LYS A 334 17.90 -4.90 -42.31
C LYS A 334 18.62 -3.68 -41.73
N LYS A 335 19.97 -3.69 -41.80
CA LYS A 335 20.77 -2.53 -41.38
C LYS A 335 20.49 -1.37 -42.35
N GLY A 336 19.84 -0.32 -41.81
CA GLY A 336 19.44 0.84 -42.62
C GLY A 336 19.05 2.03 -41.75
N PRO A 337 18.76 3.19 -42.35
CA PRO A 337 18.41 4.42 -41.61
C PRO A 337 17.15 4.26 -40.76
N ILE A 338 16.16 3.52 -41.25
CA ILE A 338 14.89 3.28 -40.53
C ILE A 338 15.15 2.46 -39.26
N THR A 339 15.90 1.36 -39.37
CA THR A 339 16.23 0.55 -38.17
C THR A 339 17.06 1.32 -37.16
N LYS A 340 17.99 2.18 -37.65
CA LYS A 340 18.77 3.07 -36.79
C LYS A 340 17.85 4.08 -36.08
N MET A 341 16.89 4.66 -36.78
CA MET A 341 15.91 5.60 -36.20
C MET A 341 15.06 4.91 -35.14
N ILE A 342 14.55 3.72 -35.40
CA ILE A 342 13.75 2.95 -34.41
C ILE A 342 14.58 2.66 -33.15
N ARG A 343 15.85 2.24 -33.29
CA ARG A 343 16.72 2.01 -32.11
C ARG A 343 16.94 3.28 -31.30
N ILE A 344 17.19 4.40 -31.97
CA ILE A 344 17.35 5.70 -31.31
C ILE A 344 16.04 6.09 -30.59
N ALA A 345 14.89 5.87 -31.23
CA ALA A 345 13.60 6.13 -30.61
C ALA A 345 13.37 5.26 -29.36
N VAL A 346 13.66 3.96 -29.42
CA VAL A 346 13.54 3.05 -28.26
C VAL A 346 14.44 3.50 -27.11
N ILE A 347 15.70 3.87 -27.38
CA ILE A 347 16.62 4.34 -26.34
C ILE A 347 16.13 5.67 -25.74
N ASN A 348 15.70 6.62 -26.58
CA ASN A 348 15.21 7.90 -26.10
C ASN A 348 13.89 7.80 -25.31
N LEU A 349 13.07 6.80 -25.60
CA LEU A 349 11.84 6.53 -24.86
C LEU A 349 12.14 6.29 -23.36
N ALA A 350 13.26 5.67 -23.01
CA ALA A 350 13.67 5.48 -21.63
C ALA A 350 13.95 6.81 -20.86
N GLY A 351 14.24 7.88 -21.57
CA GLY A 351 14.51 9.20 -21.00
C GLY A 351 13.27 10.11 -20.84
N VAL A 352 12.11 9.68 -21.30
CA VAL A 352 10.87 10.47 -21.17
C VAL A 352 10.41 10.48 -19.71
N PRO A 353 10.03 11.64 -19.13
CA PRO A 353 9.48 11.71 -17.77
C PRO A 353 8.26 10.79 -17.61
N SER A 354 8.21 10.04 -16.51
CA SER A 354 7.17 8.99 -16.29
C SER A 354 5.74 9.55 -16.30
N ILE A 355 5.54 10.78 -15.85
CA ILE A 355 4.22 11.43 -15.86
C ILE A 355 3.64 11.57 -17.29
N VAL A 356 4.51 11.75 -18.31
CA VAL A 356 4.08 11.85 -19.71
C VAL A 356 3.43 10.55 -20.18
N TYR A 357 3.96 9.41 -19.73
CA TYR A 357 3.32 8.11 -19.98
C TYR A 357 1.95 8.00 -19.33
N GLY A 358 1.77 8.60 -18.14
CA GLY A 358 0.48 8.66 -17.47
C GLY A 358 -0.55 9.46 -18.27
N VAL A 359 -0.16 10.63 -18.79
CA VAL A 359 -1.04 11.45 -19.66
C VAL A 359 -1.38 10.70 -20.95
N PHE A 360 -0.38 10.07 -21.59
CA PHE A 360 -0.61 9.22 -22.75
C PHE A 360 -1.54 8.05 -22.43
N GLY A 361 -1.28 7.34 -21.31
CA GLY A 361 -2.10 6.22 -20.85
C GLY A 361 -3.55 6.62 -20.63
N LEU A 362 -3.78 7.76 -20.00
CA LEU A 362 -5.12 8.29 -19.78
C LEU A 362 -5.82 8.64 -21.11
N GLY A 363 -5.16 9.41 -21.97
CA GLY A 363 -5.76 9.86 -23.24
C GLY A 363 -5.95 8.72 -24.23
N PHE A 364 -4.94 7.91 -24.44
CA PHE A 364 -4.95 6.85 -25.46
C PHE A 364 -5.59 5.55 -24.95
N PHE A 365 -5.10 5.00 -23.81
CA PHE A 365 -5.60 3.72 -23.34
C PHE A 365 -6.99 3.85 -22.73
N VAL A 366 -7.17 4.78 -21.77
CA VAL A 366 -8.45 4.88 -21.06
C VAL A 366 -9.52 5.46 -21.96
N TYR A 367 -9.34 6.68 -22.46
CA TYR A 367 -10.42 7.37 -23.18
C TYR A 367 -10.61 6.86 -24.60
N MET A 368 -9.55 6.67 -25.37
CA MET A 368 -9.69 6.26 -26.76
C MET A 368 -9.92 4.75 -26.88
N MET A 369 -9.00 3.90 -26.39
CA MET A 369 -9.18 2.45 -26.48
C MET A 369 -10.30 1.94 -25.58
N GLY A 370 -10.30 2.31 -24.30
CA GLY A 370 -11.33 1.88 -23.35
C GLY A 370 -12.70 2.34 -23.74
N GLY A 371 -12.85 3.60 -24.16
CA GLY A 371 -14.10 4.13 -24.68
C GLY A 371 -14.59 3.39 -25.94
N SER A 372 -13.66 3.03 -26.85
CA SER A 372 -14.02 2.21 -28.03
C SER A 372 -14.43 0.78 -27.65
N ILE A 373 -13.76 0.17 -26.68
CA ILE A 373 -14.13 -1.16 -26.15
C ILE A 373 -15.53 -1.10 -25.53
N ASP A 374 -15.83 -0.07 -24.74
CA ASP A 374 -17.14 0.10 -24.13
C ASP A 374 -18.25 0.27 -25.17
N GLN A 375 -18.02 1.07 -26.20
CA GLN A 375 -18.98 1.26 -27.29
C GLN A 375 -19.24 -0.03 -28.07
N LEU A 376 -18.23 -0.87 -28.28
CA LEU A 376 -18.34 -2.09 -29.09
C LEU A 376 -18.84 -3.31 -28.30
N PHE A 377 -18.46 -3.44 -27.03
CA PHE A 377 -18.67 -4.66 -26.27
C PHE A 377 -19.46 -4.48 -24.97
N TYR A 378 -19.57 -3.25 -24.47
CA TYR A 378 -20.21 -2.91 -23.19
C TYR A 378 -21.16 -1.72 -23.32
N ALA A 379 -21.83 -1.58 -24.47
CA ALA A 379 -22.79 -0.51 -24.73
C ALA A 379 -23.92 -0.44 -23.70
N GLU A 380 -24.27 -1.57 -23.12
CA GLU A 380 -25.26 -1.70 -22.04
C GLU A 380 -24.84 -1.06 -20.71
N ALA A 381 -23.55 -0.87 -20.50
CA ALA A 381 -23.03 -0.22 -19.29
C ALA A 381 -23.04 1.29 -19.36
N LEU A 382 -23.13 1.89 -20.56
CA LEU A 382 -23.13 3.34 -20.73
C LEU A 382 -24.38 3.99 -20.09
N PRO A 383 -24.24 5.18 -19.48
CA PRO A 383 -23.11 6.14 -19.50
C PRO A 383 -22.02 5.85 -18.46
N SER A 384 -22.08 4.76 -17.70
CA SER A 384 -21.05 4.39 -16.73
C SER A 384 -20.03 3.46 -17.41
N PRO A 385 -18.87 3.98 -17.88
CA PRO A 385 -17.94 3.18 -18.67
C PRO A 385 -17.29 2.08 -17.84
N THR A 386 -17.10 0.89 -18.43
CA THR A 386 -16.38 -0.23 -17.82
C THR A 386 -14.88 -0.07 -18.03
N PHE A 387 -14.42 -0.06 -19.28
CA PHE A 387 -13.03 0.11 -19.67
C PHE A 387 -12.64 1.55 -20.01
N GLY A 388 -13.58 2.42 -20.34
CA GLY A 388 -13.36 3.86 -20.53
C GLY A 388 -13.11 4.63 -19.23
N SER A 389 -12.85 3.92 -18.13
CA SER A 389 -12.47 4.45 -16.83
C SER A 389 -11.07 3.95 -16.41
N PRO A 390 -10.31 4.74 -15.60
CA PRO A 390 -9.04 4.29 -15.06
C PRO A 390 -9.15 2.95 -14.32
N GLY A 391 -8.21 2.02 -14.59
CA GLY A 391 -8.21 0.68 -14.03
C GLY A 391 -6.83 0.01 -14.05
N VAL A 392 -6.73 -1.18 -13.46
CA VAL A 392 -5.45 -1.89 -13.32
C VAL A 392 -4.84 -2.28 -14.67
N ILE A 393 -5.66 -2.64 -15.68
CA ILE A 393 -5.16 -2.99 -17.01
C ILE A 393 -4.44 -1.82 -17.68
N TRP A 394 -5.03 -0.62 -17.61
CA TRP A 394 -4.45 0.58 -18.20
C TRP A 394 -3.17 1.00 -17.49
N SER A 395 -3.13 0.82 -16.17
CA SER A 395 -1.93 1.03 -15.36
C SER A 395 -0.81 0.07 -15.77
N ALA A 396 -1.13 -1.21 -15.92
CA ALA A 396 -0.16 -2.22 -16.35
C ALA A 396 0.36 -1.96 -17.77
N LEU A 397 -0.51 -1.58 -18.72
CA LEU A 397 -0.13 -1.22 -20.09
C LEU A 397 0.75 0.03 -20.13
N THR A 398 0.41 1.05 -19.36
CA THR A 398 1.18 2.30 -19.27
C THR A 398 2.59 2.04 -18.76
N LEU A 399 2.72 1.23 -17.69
CA LEU A 399 4.02 0.82 -17.17
C LEU A 399 4.76 -0.15 -18.09
N ALA A 400 4.05 -0.99 -18.82
CA ALA A 400 4.66 -1.87 -19.82
C ALA A 400 5.36 -1.05 -20.90
N ILE A 401 4.74 0.02 -21.44
CA ILE A 401 5.39 0.90 -22.43
C ILE A 401 6.58 1.63 -21.80
N LEU A 402 6.46 2.11 -20.55
CA LEU A 402 7.54 2.79 -19.84
C LEU A 402 8.77 1.89 -19.64
N THR A 403 8.55 0.60 -19.39
CA THR A 403 9.64 -0.38 -19.14
C THR A 403 10.08 -1.16 -20.38
N LEU A 404 9.32 -1.07 -21.47
CA LEU A 404 9.59 -1.76 -22.73
C LEU A 404 11.03 -1.57 -23.26
N PRO A 405 11.60 -0.35 -23.27
CA PRO A 405 12.97 -0.13 -23.72
C PRO A 405 14.01 -0.96 -22.95
N VAL A 406 13.82 -1.12 -21.63
CA VAL A 406 14.73 -1.89 -20.77
C VAL A 406 14.74 -3.35 -21.17
N VAL A 407 13.57 -3.94 -21.43
CA VAL A 407 13.43 -5.34 -21.85
C VAL A 407 14.00 -5.53 -23.26
N ILE A 408 13.74 -4.60 -24.19
CA ILE A 408 14.28 -4.66 -25.56
C ILE A 408 15.81 -4.66 -25.54
N VAL A 409 16.43 -3.66 -24.87
CA VAL A 409 17.89 -3.49 -24.83
C VAL A 409 18.56 -4.70 -24.18
N SER A 410 18.07 -5.15 -23.02
CA SER A 410 18.62 -6.33 -22.34
C SER A 410 18.50 -7.60 -23.17
N THR A 411 17.41 -7.75 -23.90
CA THR A 411 17.22 -8.91 -24.81
C THR A 411 18.14 -8.82 -26.01
N GLU A 412 18.30 -7.65 -26.65
CA GLU A 412 19.26 -7.47 -27.77
C GLU A 412 20.71 -7.76 -27.33
N GLU A 413 21.11 -7.31 -26.13
CA GLU A 413 22.41 -7.61 -25.55
C GLU A 413 22.59 -9.14 -25.36
N GLY A 414 21.57 -9.83 -24.86
CA GLY A 414 21.56 -11.28 -24.70
C GLY A 414 21.73 -12.00 -26.04
N LEU A 415 20.95 -11.58 -27.03
CA LEU A 415 21.03 -12.15 -28.39
C LEU A 415 22.39 -11.91 -29.04
N SER A 416 23.02 -10.76 -28.80
CA SER A 416 24.34 -10.42 -29.39
C SER A 416 25.49 -11.24 -28.81
N ARG A 417 25.36 -11.78 -27.60
CA ARG A 417 26.37 -12.61 -26.93
C ARG A 417 26.41 -14.04 -27.46
N ILE A 418 25.37 -14.49 -28.19
CA ILE A 418 25.30 -15.85 -28.71
C ILE A 418 26.18 -15.96 -29.95
N PRO A 419 27.17 -16.90 -29.98
CA PRO A 419 28.08 -17.08 -31.11
C PRO A 419 27.34 -17.37 -32.43
N SER A 420 27.79 -16.77 -33.52
CA SER A 420 27.21 -17.02 -34.86
C SER A 420 27.32 -18.48 -35.30
N ALA A 421 28.34 -19.20 -34.82
CA ALA A 421 28.52 -20.61 -35.08
C ALA A 421 27.33 -21.48 -34.64
N VAL A 422 26.70 -21.15 -33.50
CA VAL A 422 25.51 -21.85 -33.01
C VAL A 422 24.33 -21.71 -33.97
N ARG A 423 24.11 -20.50 -34.50
CA ARG A 423 23.06 -20.24 -35.50
C ARG A 423 23.35 -20.96 -36.82
N GLN A 424 24.59 -20.85 -37.30
CA GLN A 424 25.01 -21.48 -38.55
C GLN A 424 24.96 -22.99 -38.45
N GLY A 425 25.39 -23.59 -37.33
CA GLY A 425 25.31 -25.02 -37.07
C GLY A 425 23.89 -25.57 -37.13
N SER A 426 22.94 -24.88 -36.50
CA SER A 426 21.52 -25.24 -36.54
C SER A 426 20.94 -25.19 -37.96
N LEU A 427 21.25 -24.13 -38.72
CA LEU A 427 20.80 -23.97 -40.10
C LEU A 427 21.45 -25.05 -41.02
N ALA A 428 22.73 -25.40 -40.79
CA ALA A 428 23.43 -26.45 -41.53
C ALA A 428 22.82 -27.85 -41.31
N LEU A 429 22.22 -28.09 -40.15
CA LEU A 429 21.45 -29.30 -39.83
C LEU A 429 20.03 -29.30 -40.41
N GLY A 430 19.66 -28.28 -41.20
CA GLY A 430 18.39 -28.22 -41.90
C GLY A 430 17.25 -27.52 -41.11
N ALA A 431 17.54 -26.98 -39.94
CA ALA A 431 16.53 -26.21 -39.18
C ALA A 431 16.20 -24.90 -39.91
N THR A 432 14.94 -24.48 -39.82
CA THR A 432 14.50 -23.15 -40.29
C THR A 432 15.02 -22.06 -39.35
N LYS A 433 15.04 -20.81 -39.83
CA LYS A 433 15.43 -19.66 -38.99
C LYS A 433 14.52 -19.53 -37.77
N ALA A 434 13.22 -19.77 -37.91
CA ALA A 434 12.26 -19.72 -36.81
C ALA A 434 12.54 -20.81 -35.77
N GLU A 435 12.79 -22.05 -36.20
CA GLU A 435 13.12 -23.16 -35.29
C GLU A 435 14.44 -22.89 -34.54
N THR A 436 15.46 -22.41 -35.25
CA THR A 436 16.72 -22.00 -34.62
C THR A 436 16.51 -20.96 -33.54
N LEU A 437 15.70 -19.93 -33.82
CA LEU A 437 15.39 -18.89 -32.83
C LEU A 437 14.63 -19.44 -31.62
N TRP A 438 13.55 -20.17 -31.84
CA TRP A 438 12.70 -20.63 -30.74
C TRP A 438 13.32 -21.74 -29.90
N ARG A 439 14.03 -22.67 -30.52
CA ARG A 439 14.58 -23.87 -29.83
C ARG A 439 15.97 -23.68 -29.26
N ILE A 440 16.76 -22.74 -29.80
CA ILE A 440 18.15 -22.57 -29.42
C ILE A 440 18.46 -21.16 -28.94
N VAL A 441 18.19 -20.14 -29.76
CA VAL A 441 18.65 -18.77 -29.50
C VAL A 441 17.91 -18.14 -28.31
N ILE A 442 16.59 -18.24 -28.28
CA ILE A 442 15.78 -17.66 -27.16
C ILE A 442 16.08 -18.36 -25.84
N PRO A 443 16.12 -19.70 -25.73
CA PRO A 443 16.56 -20.38 -24.51
C PRO A 443 17.94 -19.96 -24.03
N MET A 444 18.92 -19.83 -24.95
CA MET A 444 20.26 -19.33 -24.58
C MET A 444 20.26 -17.85 -24.15
N ALA A 445 19.39 -17.01 -24.71
CA ALA A 445 19.23 -15.60 -24.33
C ALA A 445 18.43 -15.44 -23.05
N SER A 446 17.74 -16.47 -22.54
CA SER A 446 16.80 -16.36 -21.42
C SER A 446 17.38 -15.73 -20.15
N PRO A 447 18.65 -15.92 -19.75
CA PRO A 447 19.22 -15.24 -18.60
C PRO A 447 19.30 -13.71 -18.76
N ALA A 448 19.54 -13.23 -19.98
CA ALA A 448 19.56 -11.79 -20.28
C ALA A 448 18.14 -11.21 -20.33
N ILE A 449 17.19 -11.93 -20.92
CA ILE A 449 15.76 -11.57 -20.92
C ILE A 449 15.27 -11.42 -19.47
N MET A 450 15.57 -12.39 -18.61
CA MET A 450 15.21 -12.35 -17.19
C MET A 450 15.88 -11.17 -16.45
N THR A 451 17.10 -10.82 -16.83
CA THR A 451 17.78 -9.65 -16.25
C THR A 451 17.04 -8.36 -16.62
N GLY A 452 16.64 -8.21 -17.89
CA GLY A 452 15.81 -7.09 -18.34
C GLY A 452 14.47 -7.02 -17.63
N LEU A 453 13.83 -8.17 -17.42
CA LEU A 453 12.57 -8.25 -16.66
C LEU A 453 12.74 -7.84 -15.18
N ILE A 454 13.81 -8.29 -14.51
CA ILE A 454 14.13 -7.89 -13.14
C ILE A 454 14.25 -6.37 -13.03
N LEU A 455 14.99 -5.75 -13.96
CA LEU A 455 15.14 -4.29 -13.99
C LEU A 455 13.81 -3.57 -14.26
N ALA A 456 12.99 -4.12 -15.16
CA ALA A 456 11.66 -3.59 -15.46
C ALA A 456 10.72 -3.65 -14.23
N VAL A 457 10.70 -4.79 -13.52
CA VAL A 457 9.94 -5.00 -12.29
C VAL A 457 10.36 -4.03 -11.18
N ALA A 458 11.68 -3.90 -10.96
CA ALA A 458 12.21 -3.00 -9.94
C ALA A 458 11.83 -1.53 -10.22
N ARG A 459 11.87 -1.12 -11.49
CA ARG A 459 11.44 0.23 -11.90
C ARG A 459 9.94 0.42 -11.73
N ALA A 460 9.12 -0.49 -12.24
CA ALA A 460 7.67 -0.38 -12.22
C ALA A 460 7.09 -0.33 -10.80
N ALA A 461 7.63 -1.12 -9.87
CA ALA A 461 7.17 -1.15 -8.49
C ALA A 461 7.38 0.18 -7.73
N GLY A 462 8.36 0.99 -8.15
CA GLY A 462 8.63 2.31 -7.58
C GLY A 462 7.94 3.48 -8.27
N GLU A 463 7.30 3.27 -9.42
CA GLU A 463 6.66 4.35 -10.18
C GLU A 463 5.28 4.70 -9.61
N VAL A 464 5.03 6.00 -9.40
CA VAL A 464 3.77 6.51 -8.84
C VAL A 464 3.07 7.47 -9.80
N ALA A 465 3.81 8.42 -10.37
CA ALA A 465 3.26 9.52 -11.14
C ALA A 465 2.34 9.10 -12.31
N PRO A 466 2.70 8.14 -13.18
CA PRO A 466 1.79 7.71 -14.24
C PRO A 466 0.55 7.00 -13.70
N LEU A 467 0.69 6.25 -12.60
CA LEU A 467 -0.37 5.44 -12.03
C LEU A 467 -1.51 6.27 -11.44
N MET A 468 -1.19 7.45 -10.89
CA MET A 468 -2.18 8.40 -10.35
C MET A 468 -3.23 8.83 -11.39
N LEU A 469 -2.87 8.81 -12.67
CA LEU A 469 -3.76 9.20 -13.77
C LEU A 469 -4.57 8.03 -14.32
N VAL A 470 -4.02 6.82 -14.30
CA VAL A 470 -4.56 5.69 -15.09
C VAL A 470 -5.21 4.57 -14.26
N GLY A 471 -5.22 4.63 -12.91
CA GLY A 471 -5.92 3.57 -12.18
C GLY A 471 -5.77 3.51 -10.67
N VAL A 472 -4.80 4.23 -10.09
CA VAL A 472 -4.58 4.20 -8.64
C VAL A 472 -5.54 5.14 -7.93
N VAL A 473 -6.07 4.67 -6.80
CA VAL A 473 -6.96 5.45 -5.92
C VAL A 473 -6.50 5.37 -4.47
N LYS A 474 -6.95 6.34 -3.67
CA LYS A 474 -6.67 6.42 -2.24
C LYS A 474 -7.24 5.22 -1.48
N LEU A 475 -8.50 4.90 -1.72
CA LEU A 475 -9.21 3.75 -1.15
C LEU A 475 -9.94 3.03 -2.27
N ALA A 476 -9.64 1.77 -2.47
CA ALA A 476 -10.34 0.90 -3.41
C ALA A 476 -11.43 0.11 -2.64
N PRO A 477 -12.69 0.14 -3.08
CA PRO A 477 -13.78 -0.55 -2.39
C PRO A 477 -13.65 -2.08 -2.45
N THR A 478 -13.01 -2.58 -3.51
CA THR A 478 -12.81 -4.02 -3.76
C THR A 478 -11.44 -4.25 -4.39
N LEU A 479 -10.89 -5.44 -4.18
CA LEU A 479 -9.67 -5.85 -4.86
C LEU A 479 -9.94 -6.18 -6.35
N PRO A 480 -8.91 -6.11 -7.21
CA PRO A 480 -8.99 -6.58 -8.60
C PRO A 480 -9.20 -8.09 -8.75
N LEU A 481 -9.03 -8.85 -7.68
CA LEU A 481 -9.33 -10.29 -7.62
C LEU A 481 -10.40 -10.53 -6.56
N ASP A 482 -11.45 -11.23 -6.92
CA ASP A 482 -12.49 -11.69 -5.98
C ASP A 482 -13.09 -13.03 -6.44
N LEU A 483 -14.11 -13.52 -5.72
CA LEU A 483 -14.78 -14.80 -6.01
C LEU A 483 -15.89 -14.69 -7.05
N ASN A 484 -16.19 -13.50 -7.57
CA ASN A 484 -17.20 -13.31 -8.60
C ASN A 484 -16.59 -13.54 -9.98
N PHE A 485 -17.28 -14.29 -10.84
CA PHE A 485 -16.83 -14.49 -12.22
C PHE A 485 -16.78 -13.15 -12.98
N PRO A 486 -15.69 -12.77 -13.68
CA PRO A 486 -14.56 -13.61 -14.16
C PRO A 486 -13.37 -13.75 -13.19
N PHE A 487 -13.50 -13.53 -11.90
CA PHE A 487 -12.52 -13.63 -10.83
C PHE A 487 -11.38 -12.59 -10.90
N VAL A 488 -11.00 -12.16 -12.10
CA VAL A 488 -9.98 -11.13 -12.36
C VAL A 488 -10.67 -9.94 -13.02
N HIS A 489 -10.73 -8.85 -12.31
CA HIS A 489 -11.43 -7.61 -12.71
C HIS A 489 -10.41 -6.55 -13.12
N LEU A 490 -10.03 -6.60 -14.39
CA LEU A 490 -8.98 -5.74 -14.95
C LEU A 490 -9.41 -4.26 -15.09
N GLU A 491 -10.71 -4.02 -15.08
CA GLU A 491 -11.33 -2.69 -15.14
C GLU A 491 -11.27 -1.95 -13.80
N ARG A 492 -11.10 -2.66 -12.68
CA ARG A 492 -11.16 -2.06 -11.35
C ARG A 492 -9.96 -1.17 -11.06
N LYS A 493 -10.21 -0.12 -10.29
CA LYS A 493 -9.18 0.71 -9.65
C LYS A 493 -8.52 -0.07 -8.52
N PHE A 494 -7.30 0.30 -8.16
CA PHE A 494 -6.54 -0.40 -7.13
C PHE A 494 -5.73 0.57 -6.29
N MET A 495 -5.28 0.10 -5.13
CA MET A 495 -4.35 0.82 -4.26
C MET A 495 -2.92 0.43 -4.60
N HIS A 496 -1.97 1.36 -4.34
CA HIS A 496 -0.55 1.15 -4.61
C HIS A 496 0.31 1.72 -3.48
N LEU A 497 1.33 0.97 -3.02
CA LEU A 497 2.18 1.38 -1.90
C LEU A 497 2.85 2.73 -2.11
N GLY A 498 3.39 2.98 -3.31
CA GLY A 498 4.02 4.27 -3.62
C GLY A 498 3.03 5.44 -3.56
N PHE A 499 1.79 5.24 -4.01
CA PHE A 499 0.74 6.24 -3.87
C PHE A 499 0.31 6.43 -2.41
N HIS A 500 0.23 5.35 -1.64
CA HIS A 500 -0.06 5.42 -0.20
C HIS A 500 0.98 6.27 0.55
N ILE A 501 2.28 6.11 0.23
CA ILE A 501 3.35 6.96 0.77
C ILE A 501 3.12 8.43 0.43
N TYR A 502 2.75 8.73 -0.82
CA TYR A 502 2.46 10.09 -1.26
C TYR A 502 1.21 10.66 -0.57
N ASP A 503 0.12 9.91 -0.51
CA ASP A 503 -1.14 10.34 0.10
C ASP A 503 -0.95 10.65 1.59
N VAL A 504 -0.37 9.72 2.35
CA VAL A 504 -0.13 9.88 3.79
C VAL A 504 0.91 10.98 4.07
N GLY A 505 1.96 11.06 3.27
CA GLY A 505 3.07 11.98 3.49
C GLY A 505 2.79 13.43 3.08
N PHE A 506 1.88 13.67 2.13
CA PHE A 506 1.68 15.01 1.56
C PHE A 506 0.22 15.47 1.56
N GLN A 507 -0.76 14.55 1.62
CA GLN A 507 -2.19 14.87 1.57
C GLN A 507 -2.91 14.64 2.91
N SER A 508 -2.21 14.12 3.91
CA SER A 508 -2.77 13.96 5.26
C SER A 508 -3.08 15.32 5.89
N PRO A 509 -4.18 15.47 6.60
CA PRO A 509 -4.50 16.69 7.37
C PRO A 509 -3.42 17.07 8.39
N ASN A 510 -2.70 16.08 8.91
CA ASN A 510 -1.57 16.27 9.82
C ASN A 510 -0.36 15.46 9.34
N VAL A 511 0.43 16.07 8.46
CA VAL A 511 1.63 15.46 7.85
C VAL A 511 2.69 15.10 8.90
N GLU A 512 2.86 15.93 9.94
CA GLU A 512 3.84 15.67 11.00
C GLU A 512 3.51 14.39 11.76
N ALA A 513 2.25 14.20 12.10
CA ALA A 513 1.75 13.01 12.77
C ALA A 513 1.82 11.75 11.88
N ALA A 514 1.73 11.91 10.56
CA ALA A 514 1.77 10.81 9.61
C ALA A 514 3.20 10.36 9.23
N ARG A 515 4.24 11.14 9.53
CA ARG A 515 5.65 10.83 9.16
C ARG A 515 6.12 9.42 9.51
N PRO A 516 5.90 8.88 10.74
CA PRO A 516 6.37 7.54 11.06
C PRO A 516 5.72 6.44 10.21
N LEU A 517 4.42 6.61 9.88
CA LEU A 517 3.71 5.70 8.98
C LEU A 517 4.29 5.75 7.56
N VAL A 518 4.71 6.94 7.09
CA VAL A 518 5.40 7.10 5.80
C VAL A 518 6.70 6.31 5.78
N TYR A 519 7.50 6.35 6.86
CA TYR A 519 8.73 5.54 6.96
C TYR A 519 8.43 4.04 6.98
N ALA A 520 7.40 3.60 7.72
CA ALA A 520 6.98 2.20 7.77
C ALA A 520 6.55 1.71 6.38
N THR A 521 5.71 2.47 5.67
CA THR A 521 5.25 2.12 4.32
C THR A 521 6.39 2.19 3.29
N SER A 522 7.33 3.14 3.43
CA SER A 522 8.51 3.23 2.56
C SER A 522 9.43 2.03 2.75
N PHE A 523 9.66 1.61 4.00
CA PHE A 523 10.42 0.39 4.30
C PHE A 523 9.74 -0.85 3.72
N LEU A 524 8.43 -0.93 3.85
CA LEU A 524 7.63 -2.01 3.28
C LEU A 524 7.73 -2.04 1.75
N LEU A 525 7.62 -0.90 1.07
CA LEU A 525 7.78 -0.82 -0.39
C LEU A 525 9.15 -1.34 -0.84
N VAL A 526 10.22 -0.90 -0.18
CA VAL A 526 11.57 -1.41 -0.46
C VAL A 526 11.66 -2.92 -0.24
N THR A 527 11.07 -3.42 0.85
CA THR A 527 11.04 -4.86 1.16
C THR A 527 10.30 -5.65 0.09
N VAL A 528 9.14 -5.16 -0.39
CA VAL A 528 8.37 -5.79 -1.48
C VAL A 528 9.17 -5.79 -2.78
N ILE A 529 9.83 -4.68 -3.13
CA ILE A 529 10.69 -4.61 -4.33
C ILE A 529 11.84 -5.62 -4.23
N VAL A 530 12.51 -5.70 -3.09
CA VAL A 530 13.59 -6.67 -2.86
C VAL A 530 13.08 -8.10 -2.95
N ALA A 531 11.93 -8.40 -2.36
CA ALA A 531 11.31 -9.73 -2.43
C ALA A 531 10.97 -10.13 -3.88
N LEU A 532 10.36 -9.23 -4.65
CA LEU A 532 10.06 -9.45 -6.07
C LEU A 532 11.33 -9.69 -6.88
N ASN A 533 12.38 -8.90 -6.65
CA ASN A 533 13.67 -9.05 -7.32
C ASN A 533 14.36 -10.37 -6.97
N LEU A 534 14.39 -10.75 -5.70
CA LEU A 534 14.96 -12.03 -5.24
C LEU A 534 14.23 -13.22 -5.86
N THR A 535 12.90 -13.16 -5.95
CA THR A 535 12.08 -14.17 -6.60
C THR A 535 12.46 -14.28 -8.09
N ALA A 536 12.52 -13.16 -8.79
CA ALA A 536 12.90 -13.13 -10.21
C ALA A 536 14.35 -13.58 -10.44
N ILE A 537 15.30 -13.25 -9.54
CA ILE A 537 16.68 -13.73 -9.56
C ILE A 537 16.73 -15.27 -9.37
N SER A 538 15.95 -15.80 -8.45
CA SER A 538 15.85 -17.24 -8.21
C SER A 538 15.36 -17.98 -9.46
N VAL A 539 14.31 -17.48 -10.10
CA VAL A 539 13.80 -18.01 -11.37
C VAL A 539 14.88 -17.94 -12.47
N ARG A 540 15.56 -16.79 -12.60
CA ARG A 540 16.67 -16.62 -13.56
C ARG A 540 17.78 -17.63 -13.33
N ASN A 541 18.21 -17.84 -12.10
CA ASN A 541 19.29 -18.76 -11.77
C ASN A 541 18.88 -20.20 -12.07
N HIS A 542 17.65 -20.60 -11.75
CA HIS A 542 17.14 -21.92 -12.12
C HIS A 542 17.10 -22.14 -13.65
N LEU A 543 16.65 -21.15 -14.41
CA LEU A 543 16.66 -21.22 -15.88
C LEU A 543 18.09 -21.31 -16.41
N ARG A 544 19.03 -20.53 -15.87
CA ARG A 544 20.44 -20.57 -16.27
C ARG A 544 21.06 -21.93 -16.03
N GLU A 545 20.83 -22.55 -14.89
CA GLU A 545 21.33 -23.89 -14.59
C GLU A 545 20.75 -24.93 -15.54
N LYS A 546 19.44 -24.86 -15.82
CA LYS A 546 18.77 -25.77 -16.77
C LYS A 546 19.34 -25.70 -18.19
N TYR A 547 19.73 -24.52 -18.64
CA TYR A 547 20.26 -24.33 -20.01
C TYR A 547 21.77 -24.25 -20.08
N ARG A 548 22.48 -24.38 -18.97
CA ARG A 548 23.96 -24.35 -18.91
C ARG A 548 24.61 -25.42 -19.78
N SER A 549 23.97 -26.59 -19.93
CA SER A 549 24.45 -27.67 -20.81
C SER A 549 24.42 -27.31 -22.29
N LEU A 550 23.78 -26.21 -22.69
CA LEU A 550 23.76 -25.72 -24.08
C LEU A 550 24.86 -24.67 -24.34
N GLU A 551 25.54 -24.19 -23.29
CA GLU A 551 26.65 -23.22 -23.39
C GLU A 551 28.01 -23.91 -23.60
N HIS A 552 28.12 -25.22 -23.32
CA HIS A 552 29.28 -26.08 -23.55
C HIS A 552 29.01 -27.06 -24.70
#